data_8e5f59863e76ead17ccbba5c1beba7df
#
_entry.id   8e5f59863e76ead17ccbba5c1beba7df
#
_cell.length_a   1.000
_cell.length_b   1.000
_cell.length_c   1.000
_cell.angle_alpha   90.00
_cell.angle_beta   90.00
_cell.angle_gamma   90.00
#
_symmetry.space_group_name_H-M   'P 1'
#
loop_
_entity.id
_entity.type
_entity.pdbx_description
1 polymer ?
#
loop_
_entity_poly.entity_id
_entity_poly.type
_entity_poly.pdbx_seq_one_letter_code
_entity_poly.pdbx_strand_id
1 'polypeptide(L)'
;MRILYLIFFYLNLKIGQFFYKIILLLKFKILDVSYVSFRTGGGLTKLYISRNGKLILGKNVNFANKWGIGYPNNIYIRIRNNGVVKIGNNVGINSSSIFCDESITIGNNVHIGGHTKIYDTNFHNMNYKERRNSELNGVAKTSPVIIEDDVFIGTGVLIGKGVTIGARSIIAAGSVVVKSVPADELWGGNPAKFIKKINI
;
A
#
# COMPACT_ATOMS: atom_id res chain seq x y z
N MET A 1 14.59 -36.66 10.72
CA MET A 1 14.24 -36.16 9.38
C MET A 1 13.40 -34.88 9.40
N ARG A 2 12.25 -34.84 10.11
CA ARG A 2 11.35 -33.64 10.12
C ARG A 2 12.01 -32.37 10.67
N ILE A 3 12.84 -32.46 11.72
CA ILE A 3 13.56 -31.32 12.32
C ILE A 3 14.63 -30.80 11.36
N LEU A 4 15.41 -31.66 10.71
CA LEU A 4 16.41 -31.26 9.71
C LEU A 4 15.78 -30.59 8.50
N TYR A 5 14.62 -31.07 8.05
CA TYR A 5 13.85 -30.42 6.98
C TYR A 5 13.38 -29.01 7.39
N LEU A 6 12.88 -28.84 8.62
CA LEU A 6 12.44 -27.54 9.12
C LEU A 6 13.61 -26.56 9.26
N ILE A 7 14.77 -27.03 9.74
CA ILE A 7 15.99 -26.21 9.84
C ILE A 7 16.45 -25.80 8.43
N PHE A 8 16.52 -26.74 7.49
CA PHE A 8 16.91 -26.48 6.11
C PHE A 8 15.95 -25.50 5.41
N PHE A 9 14.63 -25.68 5.58
CA PHE A 9 13.61 -24.78 5.07
C PHE A 9 13.75 -23.37 5.66
N TYR A 10 13.97 -23.25 6.99
CA TYR A 10 14.15 -21.98 7.67
C TYR A 10 15.41 -21.25 7.20
N LEU A 11 16.53 -21.97 7.03
CA LEU A 11 17.80 -21.40 6.53
C LEU A 11 17.63 -20.88 5.10
N ASN A 12 17.03 -21.66 4.19
CA ASN A 12 16.77 -21.21 2.83
C ASN A 12 15.88 -19.97 2.78
N LEU A 13 14.89 -19.90 3.66
CA LEU A 13 14.01 -18.75 3.77
C LEU A 13 14.77 -17.48 4.22
N LYS A 14 15.69 -17.62 5.20
CA LYS A 14 16.53 -16.53 5.70
C LYS A 14 17.53 -16.05 4.66
N ILE A 15 18.17 -16.98 3.96
CA ILE A 15 19.11 -16.68 2.87
C ILE A 15 18.37 -15.93 1.75
N GLY A 16 17.21 -16.42 1.33
CA GLY A 16 16.39 -15.76 0.30
C GLY A 16 15.97 -14.35 0.71
N GLN A 17 15.57 -14.14 1.96
CA GLN A 17 15.24 -12.81 2.48
C GLN A 17 16.44 -11.86 2.48
N PHE A 18 17.64 -12.35 2.80
CA PHE A 18 18.87 -11.56 2.80
C PHE A 18 19.20 -11.07 1.38
N PHE A 19 19.25 -11.97 0.40
CA PHE A 19 19.50 -11.58 -0.99
C PHE A 19 18.42 -10.62 -1.53
N TYR A 20 17.17 -10.88 -1.22
CA TYR A 20 16.08 -10.02 -1.63
C TYR A 20 16.19 -8.61 -1.02
N LYS A 21 16.61 -8.50 0.24
CA LYS A 21 16.86 -7.21 0.88
C LYS A 21 17.96 -6.42 0.14
N ILE A 22 19.03 -7.09 -0.28
CA ILE A 22 20.10 -6.46 -1.07
C ILE A 22 19.56 -5.94 -2.41
N ILE A 23 18.80 -6.76 -3.13
CA ILE A 23 18.17 -6.35 -4.40
C ILE A 23 17.26 -5.13 -4.19
N LEU A 24 16.49 -5.10 -3.11
CA LEU A 24 15.61 -3.98 -2.82
C LEU A 24 16.38 -2.71 -2.44
N LEU A 25 17.48 -2.83 -1.71
CA LEU A 25 18.40 -1.71 -1.43
C LEU A 25 19.01 -1.11 -2.71
N LEU A 26 19.43 -1.96 -3.64
CA LEU A 26 19.93 -1.51 -4.94
C LEU A 26 18.83 -0.75 -5.73
N LYS A 27 17.59 -1.28 -5.72
CA LYS A 27 16.45 -0.59 -6.33
C LYS A 27 16.16 0.75 -5.64
N PHE A 28 16.21 0.83 -4.32
CA PHE A 28 16.03 2.08 -3.60
C PHE A 28 17.08 3.13 -4.01
N LYS A 29 18.35 2.72 -4.13
CA LYS A 29 19.42 3.61 -4.60
C LYS A 29 19.17 4.08 -6.03
N ILE A 30 18.81 3.18 -6.95
CA ILE A 30 18.56 3.51 -8.37
C ILE A 30 17.34 4.43 -8.53
N LEU A 31 16.29 4.22 -7.73
CA LEU A 31 15.02 4.95 -7.80
C LEU A 31 14.96 6.15 -6.85
N ASP A 32 16.07 6.51 -6.22
CA ASP A 32 16.18 7.62 -5.26
C ASP A 32 15.10 7.56 -4.15
N VAL A 33 14.89 6.38 -3.59
CA VAL A 33 13.94 6.17 -2.49
C VAL A 33 14.55 6.62 -1.18
N SER A 34 13.96 7.62 -0.54
CA SER A 34 14.34 8.04 0.80
C SER A 34 13.74 7.10 1.85
N TYR A 35 14.55 6.58 2.78
CA TYR A 35 14.08 5.70 3.84
C TYR A 35 14.92 5.81 5.12
N VAL A 36 14.29 5.55 6.27
CA VAL A 36 15.00 5.44 7.57
C VAL A 36 15.34 3.99 7.86
N SER A 37 14.35 3.09 7.87
CA SER A 37 14.57 1.66 7.99
C SER A 37 13.36 0.85 7.48
N PHE A 38 13.61 -0.36 6.98
CA PHE A 38 12.55 -1.24 6.52
C PHE A 38 12.88 -2.72 6.78
N ARG A 39 11.83 -3.55 6.75
CA ARG A 39 11.91 -5.02 6.80
C ARG A 39 11.15 -5.62 5.61
N THR A 40 11.57 -6.81 5.17
CA THR A 40 10.92 -7.55 4.09
C THR A 40 10.53 -8.94 4.54
N GLY A 41 9.36 -9.40 4.15
CA GLY A 41 8.81 -10.68 4.57
C GLY A 41 9.11 -11.88 3.65
N GLY A 42 9.71 -11.72 2.49
CA GLY A 42 10.05 -12.85 1.59
C GLY A 42 9.28 -12.92 0.27
N GLY A 43 8.28 -12.07 0.05
CA GLY A 43 7.69 -11.86 -1.27
C GLY A 43 8.32 -10.67 -2.01
N LEU A 44 7.98 -10.49 -3.28
CA LEU A 44 8.56 -9.42 -4.09
C LEU A 44 7.87 -8.08 -3.84
N THR A 45 8.66 -7.03 -3.58
CA THR A 45 8.21 -5.65 -3.69
C THR A 45 8.59 -5.11 -5.07
N LYS A 46 7.59 -4.86 -5.89
CA LYS A 46 7.76 -4.33 -7.25
C LYS A 46 7.54 -2.83 -7.22
N LEU A 47 8.60 -2.09 -7.54
CA LEU A 47 8.60 -0.62 -7.55
C LEU A 47 8.69 -0.14 -9.00
N TYR A 48 7.78 0.75 -9.37
CA TYR A 48 7.74 1.44 -10.66
C TYR A 48 7.57 2.94 -10.37
N ILE A 49 8.68 3.65 -10.31
CA ILE A 49 8.71 5.08 -9.95
C ILE A 49 9.16 5.87 -11.18
N SER A 50 8.34 6.82 -11.63
CA SER A 50 8.70 7.74 -12.70
C SER A 50 9.89 8.64 -12.29
N ARG A 51 10.53 9.28 -13.26
CA ARG A 51 11.73 10.13 -13.02
C ARG A 51 11.53 11.19 -11.93
N ASN A 52 10.34 11.76 -11.86
CA ASN A 52 10.01 12.82 -10.90
C ASN A 52 9.14 12.32 -9.72
N GLY A 53 8.78 11.04 -9.73
CA GLY A 53 8.02 10.42 -8.63
C GLY A 53 8.89 10.24 -7.40
N LYS A 54 8.28 10.31 -6.21
CA LYS A 54 9.00 10.18 -4.94
C LYS A 54 8.36 9.14 -4.04
N LEU A 55 9.19 8.26 -3.46
CA LEU A 55 8.82 7.34 -2.39
C LEU A 55 9.63 7.68 -1.14
N ILE A 56 8.95 7.99 -0.05
CA ILE A 56 9.56 8.37 1.23
C ILE A 56 9.06 7.41 2.29
N LEU A 57 9.99 6.70 2.94
CA LEU A 57 9.69 5.72 3.97
C LEU A 57 10.25 6.19 5.33
N GLY A 58 9.43 6.15 6.34
CA GLY A 58 9.82 6.40 7.72
C GLY A 58 10.64 5.24 8.33
N LYS A 59 10.65 5.19 9.65
CA LYS A 59 11.34 4.16 10.43
C LYS A 59 10.49 2.89 10.50
N ASN A 60 11.14 1.72 10.38
CA ASN A 60 10.54 0.42 10.64
C ASN A 60 9.32 0.11 9.74
N VAL A 61 9.39 0.48 8.44
CA VAL A 61 8.38 0.08 7.47
C VAL A 61 8.54 -1.41 7.15
N ASN A 62 7.49 -2.19 7.31
CA ASN A 62 7.49 -3.64 7.10
C ASN A 62 6.69 -4.03 5.83
N PHE A 63 7.41 -4.46 4.81
CA PHE A 63 6.82 -5.07 3.62
C PHE A 63 6.57 -6.56 3.89
N ALA A 64 5.42 -6.86 4.51
CA ALA A 64 5.04 -8.19 4.99
C ALA A 64 4.47 -9.05 3.87
N ASN A 65 5.33 -9.71 3.12
CA ASN A 65 4.92 -10.57 2.01
C ASN A 65 4.81 -12.07 2.39
N LYS A 66 4.76 -12.40 3.68
CA LYS A 66 4.93 -13.78 4.18
C LYS A 66 3.64 -14.59 4.34
N TRP A 67 2.50 -13.93 4.45
CA TRP A 67 1.25 -14.56 4.86
C TRP A 67 0.14 -14.35 3.84
N GLY A 68 0.42 -14.70 2.57
CA GLY A 68 -0.65 -14.78 1.58
C GLY A 68 -1.37 -16.11 1.73
N ILE A 69 -2.58 -16.09 2.24
CA ILE A 69 -3.49 -17.23 2.15
C ILE A 69 -3.82 -17.42 0.67
N GLY A 70 -3.03 -18.27 -0.02
CA GLY A 70 -3.35 -18.73 -1.39
C GLY A 70 -3.12 -17.75 -2.55
N TYR A 71 -2.40 -16.63 -2.38
CA TYR A 71 -2.18 -15.63 -3.45
C TYR A 71 -0.71 -15.24 -3.60
N PRO A 72 -0.27 -14.77 -4.79
CA PRO A 72 1.09 -14.30 -5.00
C PRO A 72 1.40 -13.12 -4.08
N ASN A 73 2.39 -13.28 -3.23
CA ASN A 73 2.76 -12.43 -2.11
C ASN A 73 3.56 -11.19 -2.56
N ASN A 74 3.03 -10.39 -3.48
CA ASN A 74 3.73 -9.22 -4.00
C ASN A 74 3.12 -7.92 -3.47
N ILE A 75 4.00 -6.97 -3.17
CA ILE A 75 3.62 -5.57 -3.01
C ILE A 75 3.94 -4.85 -4.31
N TYR A 76 3.01 -4.04 -4.80
CA TYR A 76 3.19 -3.20 -5.97
C TYR A 76 3.07 -1.74 -5.56
N ILE A 77 4.12 -0.96 -5.78
CA ILE A 77 4.08 0.49 -5.64
C ILE A 77 4.41 1.10 -6.99
N ARG A 78 3.44 1.76 -7.59
CA ARG A 78 3.62 2.47 -8.85
C ARG A 78 3.35 3.96 -8.63
N ILE A 79 4.34 4.77 -8.93
CA ILE A 79 4.27 6.23 -8.84
C ILE A 79 4.52 6.79 -10.23
N ARG A 80 3.53 7.49 -10.77
CA ARG A 80 3.61 8.13 -12.09
C ARG A 80 3.72 9.65 -11.93
N ASN A 81 4.06 10.31 -13.02
CA ASN A 81 4.14 11.77 -13.09
C ASN A 81 5.07 12.33 -11.99
N ASN A 82 4.60 13.31 -11.24
CA ASN A 82 5.27 13.91 -10.09
C ASN A 82 4.68 13.39 -8.76
N GLY A 83 4.04 12.21 -8.78
CA GLY A 83 3.38 11.63 -7.62
C GLY A 83 4.30 11.42 -6.43
N VAL A 84 3.76 11.57 -5.24
CA VAL A 84 4.51 11.41 -3.98
C VAL A 84 3.81 10.42 -3.08
N VAL A 85 4.50 9.33 -2.73
CA VAL A 85 4.05 8.40 -1.68
C VAL A 85 4.90 8.60 -0.44
N LYS A 86 4.23 8.97 0.68
CA LYS A 86 4.85 9.07 2.00
C LYS A 86 4.29 7.99 2.91
N ILE A 87 5.17 7.22 3.54
CA ILE A 87 4.81 6.16 4.49
C ILE A 87 5.53 6.47 5.80
N GLY A 88 4.76 6.64 6.86
CA GLY A 88 5.24 6.98 8.19
C GLY A 88 6.01 5.85 8.90
N ASN A 89 6.11 5.96 10.22
CA ASN A 89 6.87 5.02 11.04
C ASN A 89 6.00 3.82 11.46
N ASN A 90 6.63 2.65 11.65
CA ASN A 90 6.00 1.42 12.14
C ASN A 90 4.81 0.96 11.27
N VAL A 91 4.87 1.17 9.97
CA VAL A 91 3.80 0.79 9.04
C VAL A 91 4.01 -0.63 8.55
N GLY A 92 2.97 -1.45 8.65
CA GLY A 92 2.93 -2.81 8.09
C GLY A 92 2.08 -2.86 6.83
N ILE A 93 2.66 -3.26 5.70
CA ILE A 93 1.95 -3.43 4.42
C ILE A 93 2.08 -4.89 4.00
N ASN A 94 0.94 -5.57 3.83
CA ASN A 94 0.92 -6.95 3.39
C ASN A 94 0.36 -7.05 1.96
N SER A 95 1.13 -7.67 1.04
CA SER A 95 0.70 -8.07 -0.33
C SER A 95 -0.30 -7.12 -1.01
N SER A 96 -0.05 -5.83 -1.01
CA SER A 96 -0.99 -4.77 -1.42
C SER A 96 -0.48 -3.97 -2.61
N SER A 97 -1.36 -3.16 -3.22
CA SER A 97 -1.03 -2.33 -4.37
C SER A 97 -1.29 -0.85 -4.08
N ILE A 98 -0.30 -0.01 -4.34
CA ILE A 98 -0.37 1.45 -4.23
C ILE A 98 -0.11 2.04 -5.61
N PHE A 99 -1.08 2.81 -6.13
CA PHE A 99 -0.95 3.56 -7.39
C PHE A 99 -1.13 5.04 -7.11
N CYS A 100 -0.09 5.80 -7.40
CA CYS A 100 -0.01 7.23 -7.09
C CYS A 100 0.33 8.04 -8.34
N ASP A 101 -0.52 8.99 -8.67
CA ASP A 101 -0.31 9.99 -9.71
C ASP A 101 -0.10 11.40 -9.13
N GLU A 102 -0.62 11.66 -7.93
CA GLU A 102 -0.56 12.93 -7.23
C GLU A 102 0.04 12.79 -5.83
N SER A 103 -0.70 12.22 -4.88
CA SER A 103 -0.22 12.08 -3.50
C SER A 103 -0.96 10.99 -2.70
N ILE A 104 -0.18 10.12 -2.05
CA ILE A 104 -0.70 9.17 -1.07
C ILE A 104 0.15 9.29 0.20
N THR A 105 -0.49 9.64 1.31
CA THR A 105 0.16 9.75 2.62
C THR A 105 -0.39 8.69 3.56
N ILE A 106 0.49 7.91 4.17
CA ILE A 106 0.18 6.91 5.19
C ILE A 106 0.91 7.33 6.46
N GLY A 107 0.18 7.54 7.54
CA GLY A 107 0.67 7.95 8.84
C GLY A 107 1.49 6.89 9.57
N ASN A 108 1.62 7.05 10.87
CA ASN A 108 2.40 6.15 11.71
C ASN A 108 1.54 5.00 12.27
N ASN A 109 2.16 3.87 12.61
CA ASN A 109 1.53 2.71 13.25
C ASN A 109 0.35 2.13 12.43
N VAL A 110 0.34 2.32 11.11
CA VAL A 110 -0.74 1.85 10.22
C VAL A 110 -0.52 0.39 9.86
N HIS A 111 -1.59 -0.41 9.92
CA HIS A 111 -1.58 -1.80 9.45
C HIS A 111 -2.48 -1.96 8.23
N ILE A 112 -1.91 -2.45 7.12
CA ILE A 112 -2.60 -2.68 5.85
C ILE A 112 -2.66 -4.17 5.55
N GLY A 113 -3.87 -4.71 5.59
CA GLY A 113 -4.17 -6.10 5.26
C GLY A 113 -3.89 -6.44 3.80
N GLY A 114 -3.65 -7.73 3.53
CA GLY A 114 -3.31 -8.22 2.20
C GLY A 114 -4.36 -7.89 1.14
N HIS A 115 -3.92 -7.78 -0.12
CA HIS A 115 -4.76 -7.49 -1.29
C HIS A 115 -5.48 -6.13 -1.27
N THR A 116 -5.09 -5.26 -0.35
CA THR A 116 -5.59 -3.88 -0.31
C THR A 116 -5.07 -3.10 -1.51
N LYS A 117 -5.92 -2.25 -2.07
CA LYS A 117 -5.63 -1.39 -3.20
C LYS A 117 -5.86 0.06 -2.80
N ILE A 118 -4.85 0.91 -2.99
CA ILE A 118 -4.90 2.33 -2.64
C ILE A 118 -4.59 3.12 -3.91
N TYR A 119 -5.56 3.92 -4.37
CA TYR A 119 -5.48 4.65 -5.63
C TYR A 119 -5.89 6.12 -5.45
N ASP A 120 -5.05 7.05 -5.88
CA ASP A 120 -5.36 8.49 -5.93
C ASP A 120 -5.87 8.95 -7.30
N THR A 121 -6.16 8.02 -8.20
CA THR A 121 -6.50 8.28 -9.60
C THR A 121 -7.67 7.44 -10.08
N ASN A 122 -8.42 7.95 -11.05
CA ASN A 122 -9.44 7.18 -11.79
C ASN A 122 -8.85 6.33 -12.93
N PHE A 123 -7.53 6.42 -13.20
CA PHE A 123 -6.81 5.79 -14.33
C PHE A 123 -7.25 6.25 -15.71
N HIS A 124 -8.52 6.58 -15.90
CA HIS A 124 -9.11 6.95 -17.17
C HIS A 124 -9.95 8.22 -17.05
N ASN A 125 -10.09 8.93 -18.16
CA ASN A 125 -10.96 10.08 -18.22
C ASN A 125 -12.43 9.66 -18.03
N MET A 126 -13.16 10.38 -17.18
CA MET A 126 -14.58 10.10 -16.92
C MET A 126 -15.48 10.49 -18.10
N ASN A 127 -15.09 11.48 -18.92
CA ASN A 127 -15.78 11.82 -20.15
C ASN A 127 -15.53 10.72 -21.20
N TYR A 128 -16.57 10.03 -21.62
CA TYR A 128 -16.46 8.93 -22.57
C TYR A 128 -15.92 9.36 -23.95
N LYS A 129 -16.19 10.60 -24.38
CA LYS A 129 -15.69 11.14 -25.66
C LYS A 129 -14.16 11.33 -25.60
N GLU A 130 -13.66 11.89 -24.51
CA GLU A 130 -12.22 12.06 -24.26
C GLU A 130 -11.53 10.71 -24.02
N ARG A 131 -12.20 9.78 -23.33
CA ARG A 131 -11.69 8.43 -23.10
C ARG A 131 -11.49 7.62 -24.38
N ARG A 132 -12.25 7.90 -25.45
CA ARG A 132 -12.06 7.30 -26.78
C ARG A 132 -10.79 7.81 -27.49
N ASN A 133 -10.33 9.00 -27.14
CA ASN A 133 -9.11 9.57 -27.68
C ASN A 133 -7.93 9.07 -26.84
N SER A 134 -6.97 8.37 -27.48
CA SER A 134 -5.81 7.80 -26.79
C SER A 134 -4.93 8.85 -26.11
N GLU A 135 -4.83 10.06 -26.65
CA GLU A 135 -4.05 11.15 -26.08
C GLU A 135 -4.72 11.74 -24.82
N LEU A 136 -6.04 11.82 -24.78
CA LEU A 136 -6.82 12.40 -23.68
C LEU A 136 -7.20 11.37 -22.61
N ASN A 137 -7.23 10.10 -22.95
CA ASN A 137 -7.61 9.03 -22.00
C ASN A 137 -6.69 8.94 -20.79
N GLY A 138 -5.40 9.27 -20.94
CA GLY A 138 -4.42 9.29 -19.87
C GLY A 138 -4.57 10.44 -18.87
N VAL A 139 -5.40 11.44 -19.17
CA VAL A 139 -5.65 12.60 -18.28
C VAL A 139 -6.81 12.27 -17.33
N ALA A 140 -6.55 11.39 -16.39
CA ALA A 140 -7.52 11.04 -15.37
C ALA A 140 -7.51 12.05 -14.22
N LYS A 141 -8.69 12.29 -13.62
CA LYS A 141 -8.74 13.08 -12.38
C LYS A 141 -8.07 12.36 -11.23
N THR A 142 -7.20 13.07 -10.54
CA THR A 142 -6.53 12.64 -9.32
C THR A 142 -7.12 13.37 -8.10
N SER A 143 -6.87 12.84 -6.93
CA SER A 143 -7.15 13.51 -5.66
C SER A 143 -6.40 12.80 -4.54
N PRO A 144 -5.70 13.50 -3.64
CA PRO A 144 -4.88 12.90 -2.60
C PRO A 144 -5.62 11.86 -1.76
N VAL A 145 -4.91 10.82 -1.34
CA VAL A 145 -5.39 9.86 -0.34
C VAL A 145 -4.56 10.04 0.94
N ILE A 146 -5.25 10.14 2.07
CA ILE A 146 -4.62 10.30 3.39
C ILE A 146 -5.12 9.18 4.29
N ILE A 147 -4.20 8.45 4.90
CA ILE A 147 -4.46 7.47 5.94
C ILE A 147 -3.72 7.97 7.17
N GLU A 148 -4.46 8.38 8.18
CA GLU A 148 -3.88 8.96 9.39
C GLU A 148 -3.25 7.90 10.31
N ASP A 149 -2.76 8.32 11.48
CA ASP A 149 -2.06 7.45 12.42
C ASP A 149 -2.97 6.38 13.04
N ASP A 150 -2.38 5.23 13.37
CA ASP A 150 -3.04 4.12 14.10
C ASP A 150 -4.24 3.49 13.36
N VAL A 151 -4.33 3.68 12.04
CA VAL A 151 -5.40 3.09 11.23
C VAL A 151 -5.15 1.61 10.98
N PHE A 152 -6.19 0.80 11.09
CA PHE A 152 -6.19 -0.60 10.67
C PHE A 152 -7.07 -0.82 9.44
N ILE A 153 -6.49 -1.32 8.36
CA ILE A 153 -7.18 -1.65 7.11
C ILE A 153 -7.20 -3.17 6.95
N GLY A 154 -8.40 -3.72 6.87
CA GLY A 154 -8.63 -5.15 6.66
C GLY A 154 -8.15 -5.63 5.29
N THR A 155 -8.13 -6.93 5.09
CA THR A 155 -7.75 -7.59 3.83
C THR A 155 -8.71 -7.26 2.70
N GLY A 156 -8.19 -7.05 1.47
CA GLY A 156 -9.01 -6.88 0.27
C GLY A 156 -9.76 -5.55 0.18
N VAL A 157 -9.37 -4.55 0.94
CA VAL A 157 -9.99 -3.22 0.90
C VAL A 157 -9.55 -2.47 -0.35
N LEU A 158 -10.48 -1.71 -0.97
CA LEU A 158 -10.18 -0.73 -2.00
C LEU A 158 -10.40 0.67 -1.44
N ILE A 159 -9.37 1.52 -1.51
CA ILE A 159 -9.44 2.93 -1.13
C ILE A 159 -9.30 3.77 -2.39
N GLY A 160 -10.35 4.56 -2.69
CA GLY A 160 -10.41 5.44 -3.84
C GLY A 160 -9.77 6.80 -3.59
N LYS A 161 -9.56 7.53 -4.67
CA LYS A 161 -9.02 8.89 -4.64
C LYS A 161 -9.85 9.85 -3.79
N GLY A 162 -9.16 10.83 -3.18
CA GLY A 162 -9.79 11.89 -2.37
C GLY A 162 -10.28 11.43 -1.00
N VAL A 163 -9.94 10.20 -0.58
CA VAL A 163 -10.35 9.65 0.71
C VAL A 163 -9.33 10.02 1.79
N THR A 164 -9.83 10.52 2.91
CA THR A 164 -9.10 10.59 4.18
C THR A 164 -9.68 9.56 5.14
N ILE A 165 -8.83 8.69 5.69
CA ILE A 165 -9.20 7.78 6.77
C ILE A 165 -8.63 8.34 8.06
N GLY A 166 -9.50 8.80 8.95
CA GLY A 166 -9.14 9.44 10.21
C GLY A 166 -8.46 8.48 11.18
N ALA A 167 -7.67 9.06 12.08
CA ALA A 167 -6.81 8.33 13.01
C ALA A 167 -7.58 7.28 13.84
N ARG A 168 -6.94 6.16 14.15
CA ARG A 168 -7.46 5.06 14.97
C ARG A 168 -8.70 4.38 14.39
N SER A 169 -9.09 4.71 13.15
CA SER A 169 -10.23 4.07 12.50
C SER A 169 -9.89 2.68 11.97
N ILE A 170 -10.90 1.88 11.80
CA ILE A 170 -10.80 0.51 11.26
C ILE A 170 -11.66 0.41 10.01
N ILE A 171 -11.09 -0.13 8.93
CA ILE A 171 -11.82 -0.50 7.73
C ILE A 171 -11.95 -2.02 7.68
N ALA A 172 -13.18 -2.50 7.69
CA ALA A 172 -13.46 -3.94 7.63
C ALA A 172 -12.99 -4.56 6.30
N ALA A 173 -12.60 -5.83 6.35
CA ALA A 173 -12.13 -6.56 5.17
C ALA A 173 -13.14 -6.54 4.01
N GLY A 174 -12.64 -6.52 2.76
CA GLY A 174 -13.48 -6.51 1.55
C GLY A 174 -14.23 -5.21 1.26
N SER A 175 -13.95 -4.14 2.00
CA SER A 175 -14.66 -2.87 1.84
C SER A 175 -14.17 -2.05 0.66
N VAL A 176 -15.08 -1.21 0.11
CA VAL A 176 -14.77 -0.22 -0.93
C VAL A 176 -15.00 1.18 -0.36
N VAL A 177 -13.91 1.89 -0.04
CA VAL A 177 -13.94 3.19 0.59
C VAL A 177 -13.87 4.28 -0.48
N VAL A 178 -14.96 5.01 -0.67
CA VAL A 178 -15.10 6.11 -1.66
C VAL A 178 -15.50 7.43 -1.02
N LYS A 179 -15.61 7.47 0.31
CA LYS A 179 -15.85 8.66 1.13
C LYS A 179 -14.90 8.64 2.32
N SER A 180 -14.53 9.83 2.79
CA SER A 180 -13.69 9.96 3.97
C SER A 180 -14.35 9.37 5.21
N VAL A 181 -13.53 8.80 6.07
CA VAL A 181 -13.91 8.13 7.32
C VAL A 181 -13.42 8.99 8.48
N PRO A 182 -14.29 9.41 9.41
CA PRO A 182 -13.86 10.13 10.62
C PRO A 182 -12.95 9.27 11.51
N ALA A 183 -12.20 9.94 12.40
CA ALA A 183 -11.39 9.25 13.40
C ALA A 183 -12.25 8.41 14.36
N ASP A 184 -11.67 7.34 14.93
CA ASP A 184 -12.29 6.48 15.95
C ASP A 184 -13.57 5.76 15.49
N GLU A 185 -13.65 5.42 14.19
CA GLU A 185 -14.81 4.75 13.63
C GLU A 185 -14.44 3.44 12.90
N LEU A 186 -15.33 2.46 13.01
CA LEU A 186 -15.33 1.25 12.19
C LEU A 186 -16.29 1.43 11.02
N TRP A 187 -15.75 1.27 9.80
CA TRP A 187 -16.50 1.31 8.55
C TRP A 187 -16.36 0.03 7.76
N GLY A 188 -17.37 -0.35 6.97
CA GLY A 188 -17.32 -1.56 6.16
C GLY A 188 -18.37 -1.61 5.06
N GLY A 189 -18.18 -2.53 4.12
CA GLY A 189 -19.09 -2.78 2.99
C GLY A 189 -18.66 -2.16 1.67
N ASN A 190 -19.49 -2.32 0.65
CA ASN A 190 -19.31 -1.77 -0.71
C ASN A 190 -20.58 -1.05 -1.18
N PRO A 191 -20.60 0.30 -1.22
CA PRO A 191 -19.60 1.20 -0.64
C PRO A 191 -19.56 1.11 0.88
N ALA A 192 -18.38 1.42 1.47
CA ALA A 192 -18.21 1.42 2.91
C ALA A 192 -19.11 2.43 3.60
N LYS A 193 -19.71 2.01 4.71
CA LYS A 193 -20.58 2.81 5.55
C LYS A 193 -20.16 2.66 7.01
N PHE A 194 -20.53 3.63 7.83
CA PHE A 194 -20.36 3.60 9.28
C PHE A 194 -21.00 2.35 9.89
N ILE A 195 -20.30 1.67 10.77
CA ILE A 195 -20.78 0.52 11.54
C ILE A 195 -20.93 0.91 13.00
N LYS A 196 -19.85 1.41 13.62
CA LYS A 196 -19.87 1.84 15.03
C LYS A 196 -18.67 2.75 15.34
N LYS A 197 -18.75 3.46 16.45
CA LYS A 197 -17.60 4.12 17.08
C LYS A 197 -16.69 3.10 17.77
N ILE A 198 -15.39 3.38 17.78
CA ILE A 198 -14.39 2.61 18.51
C ILE A 198 -14.18 3.33 19.84
N ASN A 199 -14.64 2.71 20.91
CA ASN A 199 -14.40 3.20 22.28
C ASN A 199 -13.12 2.49 22.77
N ILE A 200 -12.10 3.27 23.11
CA ILE A 200 -10.84 2.82 23.69
C ILE A 200 -10.83 3.23 25.16
#